data_a21dc39b6349923eccb1b428dd536d21
#
_entry.id   a21dc39b6349923eccb1b428dd536d21
#
_cell.length_a   1.000
_cell.length_b   1.000
_cell.length_c   1.000
_cell.angle_alpha   90.00
_cell.angle_beta   90.00
_cell.angle_gamma   90.00
#
_symmetry.space_group_name_H-M   'P 1'
#
loop_
_entity.id
_entity.type
_entity.pdbx_description
1 polymer ?
#
loop_
_entity_poly.entity_id
_entity_poly.type
_entity_poly.pdbx_seq_one_letter_code
_entity_poly.pdbx_strand_id
1 'polypeptide(L)'
;LLHEDLKIREMLLKELKQAAVSKIIIERPHKKCRVTIHSARPGVIIGKKGADIEKLRGRIAKITDSEVLLNIVEVRKPEIDAQLVADGIAQQLERRVGFRRAMKRAVQSAIRLGAEGIRINCGGRLGGAEIARVEWYREGRVPLHTLRADIDYGVGSAHTAYGVCGIKVWIFKGEIVEHDPMARDKRGEQGSDDNANSSREMARG
;
A
#
# COMPACT_ATOMS: atom_id res chain seq x y z
N LEU A 1 -20.67 12.10 5.00
CA LEU A 1 -19.65 11.80 3.99
C LEU A 1 -18.31 11.41 4.63
N LEU A 2 -17.56 12.34 5.28
CA LEU A 2 -16.24 12.03 5.87
C LEU A 2 -16.29 10.86 6.88
N HIS A 3 -17.28 10.84 7.74
CA HIS A 3 -17.46 9.78 8.74
C HIS A 3 -17.75 8.41 8.09
N GLU A 4 -18.50 8.38 7.02
CA GLU A 4 -18.73 7.17 6.20
C GLU A 4 -17.42 6.70 5.57
N ASP A 5 -16.63 7.62 4.98
CA ASP A 5 -15.34 7.31 4.35
C ASP A 5 -14.34 6.72 5.34
N LEU A 6 -14.30 7.24 6.57
CA LEU A 6 -13.48 6.68 7.63
C LEU A 6 -13.94 5.27 8.03
N LYS A 7 -15.26 5.03 8.16
CA LYS A 7 -15.81 3.71 8.44
C LYS A 7 -15.53 2.70 7.34
N ILE A 8 -15.69 3.12 6.07
CA ILE A 8 -15.39 2.27 4.90
C ILE A 8 -13.91 1.89 4.91
N ARG A 9 -13.00 2.87 5.12
CA ARG A 9 -11.56 2.64 5.16
C ARG A 9 -11.16 1.68 6.28
N GLU A 10 -11.69 1.89 7.49
CA GLU A 10 -11.40 1.03 8.64
C GLU A 10 -11.89 -0.41 8.42
N MET A 11 -13.10 -0.58 7.88
CA MET A 11 -13.67 -1.89 7.54
C MET A 11 -12.80 -2.61 6.51
N LEU A 12 -12.44 -1.94 5.41
CA LEU A 12 -11.62 -2.51 4.36
C LEU A 12 -10.23 -2.91 4.85
N LEU A 13 -9.57 -2.08 5.66
CA LEU A 13 -8.26 -2.41 6.23
C LEU A 13 -8.32 -3.61 7.18
N LYS A 14 -9.42 -3.78 7.93
CA LYS A 14 -9.62 -4.96 8.79
C LYS A 14 -9.83 -6.24 8.00
N GLU A 15 -10.65 -6.20 6.95
CA GLU A 15 -10.99 -7.37 6.15
C GLU A 15 -9.86 -7.79 5.21
N LEU A 16 -9.15 -6.82 4.63
CA LEU A 16 -8.16 -7.05 3.60
C LEU A 16 -6.71 -7.16 4.12
N LYS A 17 -6.49 -7.44 5.40
CA LYS A 17 -5.14 -7.62 5.97
C LYS A 17 -4.26 -8.63 5.21
N GLN A 18 -4.87 -9.68 4.65
CA GLN A 18 -4.15 -10.72 3.90
C GLN A 18 -3.84 -10.32 2.44
N ALA A 19 -4.56 -9.33 1.93
CA ALA A 19 -4.44 -8.88 0.55
C ALA A 19 -3.27 -7.91 0.32
N ALA A 20 -2.57 -7.50 1.39
CA ALA A 20 -1.48 -6.53 1.31
C ALA A 20 -1.91 -5.25 0.58
N VAL A 21 -2.77 -4.47 1.23
CA VAL A 21 -3.31 -3.22 0.71
C VAL A 21 -2.30 -2.10 0.95
N SER A 22 -1.89 -1.41 -0.11
CA SER A 22 -1.01 -0.24 -0.05
C SER A 22 -1.78 1.02 0.34
N LYS A 23 -2.80 1.36 -0.45
CA LYS A 23 -3.64 2.54 -0.22
C LYS A 23 -5.07 2.32 -0.70
N ILE A 24 -5.99 3.05 -0.08
CA ILE A 24 -7.40 3.09 -0.45
C ILE A 24 -7.75 4.54 -0.80
N ILE A 25 -8.21 4.77 -2.03
CA ILE A 25 -8.66 6.06 -2.52
C ILE A 25 -10.18 6.01 -2.61
N ILE A 26 -10.86 6.97 -1.99
CA ILE A 26 -12.32 7.10 -2.02
C ILE A 26 -12.64 8.43 -2.69
N GLU A 27 -13.38 8.36 -3.79
CA GLU A 27 -13.82 9.51 -4.57
C GLU A 27 -15.36 9.51 -4.63
N ARG A 28 -15.97 10.69 -4.54
CA ARG A 28 -17.43 10.83 -4.55
C ARG A 28 -17.91 11.76 -5.67
N PRO A 29 -17.79 11.36 -6.95
CA PRO A 29 -18.35 12.14 -8.04
C PRO A 29 -19.89 11.95 -8.10
N HIS A 30 -20.65 13.05 -8.06
CA HIS A 30 -22.10 13.07 -8.34
C HIS A 30 -22.91 11.90 -7.75
N LYS A 31 -23.04 11.78 -6.44
CA LYS A 31 -23.79 10.70 -5.75
C LYS A 31 -23.27 9.27 -5.96
N LYS A 32 -22.09 9.11 -6.55
CA LYS A 32 -21.40 7.81 -6.66
C LYS A 32 -20.24 7.75 -5.67
N CYS A 33 -19.99 6.58 -5.11
CA CYS A 33 -18.84 6.32 -4.28
C CYS A 33 -17.88 5.37 -5.03
N ARG A 34 -16.81 5.93 -5.56
CA ARG A 34 -15.74 5.14 -6.20
C ARG A 34 -14.67 4.83 -5.18
N VAL A 35 -14.46 3.55 -4.91
CA VAL A 35 -13.42 3.06 -3.99
C VAL A 35 -12.36 2.35 -4.82
N THR A 36 -11.16 2.92 -4.90
CA THR A 36 -10.01 2.31 -5.58
C THR A 36 -9.05 1.74 -4.55
N ILE A 37 -8.82 0.44 -4.61
CA ILE A 37 -7.96 -0.30 -3.69
C ILE A 37 -6.68 -0.70 -4.43
N HIS A 38 -5.53 -0.19 -3.96
CA HIS A 38 -4.22 -0.60 -4.45
C HIS A 38 -3.72 -1.77 -3.60
N SER A 39 -3.47 -2.92 -4.22
CA SER A 39 -3.08 -4.16 -3.54
C SER A 39 -1.97 -4.89 -4.27
N ALA A 40 -1.09 -5.55 -3.52
CA ALA A 40 -0.09 -6.46 -4.08
C ALA A 40 -0.67 -7.82 -4.48
N ARG A 41 -1.86 -8.17 -3.98
CA ARG A 41 -2.50 -9.46 -4.23
C ARG A 41 -3.96 -9.28 -4.61
N PRO A 42 -4.27 -8.75 -5.80
CA PRO A 42 -5.63 -8.48 -6.24
C PRO A 42 -6.52 -9.74 -6.27
N GLY A 43 -5.94 -10.90 -6.58
CA GLY A 43 -6.67 -12.17 -6.60
C GLY A 43 -7.33 -12.56 -5.28
N VAL A 44 -6.75 -12.15 -4.14
CA VAL A 44 -7.33 -12.39 -2.80
C VAL A 44 -8.57 -11.53 -2.57
N ILE A 45 -8.60 -10.32 -3.15
CA ILE A 45 -9.74 -9.41 -3.01
C ILE A 45 -10.87 -9.82 -3.94
N ILE A 46 -10.55 -10.24 -5.17
CA ILE A 46 -11.54 -10.66 -6.16
C ILE A 46 -12.20 -11.96 -5.73
N GLY A 47 -11.42 -12.90 -5.18
CA GLY A 47 -11.89 -14.22 -4.76
C GLY A 47 -12.28 -15.13 -5.92
N LYS A 48 -12.84 -16.28 -5.60
CA LYS A 48 -13.27 -17.25 -6.61
C LYS A 48 -14.46 -16.70 -7.40
N LYS A 49 -14.31 -16.54 -8.72
CA LYS A 49 -15.36 -16.05 -9.65
C LYS A 49 -15.94 -14.68 -9.25
N GLY A 50 -15.20 -13.85 -8.54
CA GLY A 50 -15.67 -12.52 -8.13
C GLY A 50 -16.62 -12.50 -6.91
N ALA A 51 -16.81 -13.61 -6.20
CA ALA A 51 -17.75 -13.69 -5.10
C ALA A 51 -17.38 -12.77 -3.92
N ASP A 52 -16.09 -12.57 -3.65
CA ASP A 52 -15.66 -11.80 -2.50
C ASP A 52 -15.71 -10.29 -2.77
N ILE A 53 -15.46 -9.85 -4.00
CA ILE A 53 -15.65 -8.45 -4.39
C ILE A 53 -17.13 -8.03 -4.32
N GLU A 54 -18.07 -8.90 -4.72
CA GLU A 54 -19.49 -8.60 -4.61
C GLU A 54 -19.95 -8.52 -3.14
N LYS A 55 -19.43 -9.36 -2.26
CA LYS A 55 -19.68 -9.26 -0.82
C LYS A 55 -19.16 -7.95 -0.25
N LEU A 56 -17.95 -7.53 -0.62
CA LEU A 56 -17.37 -6.24 -0.20
C LEU A 56 -18.22 -5.07 -0.69
N ARG A 57 -18.64 -5.10 -1.97
CA ARG A 57 -19.54 -4.09 -2.54
C ARG A 57 -20.85 -3.99 -1.75
N GLY A 58 -21.48 -5.13 -1.44
CA GLY A 58 -22.70 -5.17 -0.65
C GLY A 58 -22.51 -4.64 0.79
N ARG A 59 -21.33 -4.82 1.40
CA ARG A 59 -21.04 -4.26 2.73
C ARG A 59 -20.83 -2.75 2.69
N ILE A 60 -20.11 -2.24 1.69
CA ILE A 60 -19.93 -0.80 1.51
C ILE A 60 -21.26 -0.12 1.22
N ALA A 61 -22.11 -0.73 0.38
CA ALA A 61 -23.46 -0.22 0.07
C ALA A 61 -24.38 -0.12 1.29
N LYS A 62 -24.12 -0.87 2.37
CA LYS A 62 -24.84 -0.74 3.64
C LYS A 62 -24.40 0.45 4.50
N ILE A 63 -23.23 1.02 4.20
CA ILE A 63 -22.65 2.15 4.96
C ILE A 63 -22.98 3.47 4.28
N THR A 64 -23.10 3.47 2.96
CA THR A 64 -23.35 4.67 2.16
C THR A 64 -24.63 4.53 1.32
N ASP A 65 -25.38 5.62 1.17
CA ASP A 65 -26.58 5.68 0.33
C ASP A 65 -26.27 5.92 -1.14
N SER A 66 -24.99 5.95 -1.51
CA SER A 66 -24.53 6.22 -2.87
C SER A 66 -24.29 4.93 -3.65
N GLU A 67 -24.38 4.98 -4.98
CA GLU A 67 -23.96 3.87 -5.84
C GLU A 67 -22.46 3.58 -5.67
N VAL A 68 -22.11 2.33 -5.33
CA VAL A 68 -20.73 1.92 -5.02
C VAL A 68 -20.07 1.31 -6.26
N LEU A 69 -18.95 1.91 -6.67
CA LEU A 69 -18.03 1.40 -7.69
C LEU A 69 -16.73 0.97 -7.02
N LEU A 70 -16.42 -0.33 -7.09
CA LEU A 70 -15.16 -0.88 -6.59
C LEU A 70 -14.17 -1.06 -7.75
N ASN A 71 -12.99 -0.47 -7.60
CA ASN A 71 -11.88 -0.63 -8.54
C ASN A 71 -10.66 -1.22 -7.80
N ILE A 72 -9.98 -2.20 -8.40
CA ILE A 72 -8.80 -2.84 -7.82
C ILE A 72 -7.63 -2.60 -8.74
N VAL A 73 -6.56 -2.03 -8.21
CA VAL A 73 -5.34 -1.72 -8.93
C VAL A 73 -4.21 -2.57 -8.35
N GLU A 74 -3.50 -3.28 -9.20
CA GLU A 74 -2.35 -4.07 -8.79
C GLU A 74 -1.11 -3.19 -8.56
N VAL A 75 -0.43 -3.41 -7.43
CA VAL A 75 0.88 -2.83 -7.16
C VAL A 75 1.94 -3.76 -7.71
N ARG A 76 2.54 -3.40 -8.85
CA ARG A 76 3.52 -4.25 -9.57
C ARG A 76 4.81 -4.53 -8.79
N LYS A 77 5.25 -3.58 -7.96
CA LYS A 77 6.49 -3.68 -7.16
C LYS A 77 6.20 -3.43 -5.68
N PRO A 78 5.67 -4.41 -4.95
CA PRO A 78 5.28 -4.25 -3.55
C PRO A 78 6.46 -3.96 -2.62
N GLU A 79 7.67 -4.36 -2.99
CA GLU A 79 8.88 -4.15 -2.20
C GLU A 79 9.42 -2.71 -2.28
N ILE A 80 8.89 -1.88 -3.20
CA ILE A 80 9.20 -0.44 -3.32
C ILE A 80 8.04 0.41 -2.77
N ASP A 81 6.99 -0.21 -2.27
CA ASP A 81 5.88 0.47 -1.60
C ASP A 81 6.14 0.50 -0.10
N ALA A 82 6.25 1.70 0.47
CA ALA A 82 6.66 1.87 1.87
C ALA A 82 5.65 1.29 2.86
N GLN A 83 4.34 1.37 2.56
CA GLN A 83 3.30 0.82 3.43
C GLN A 83 3.34 -0.71 3.44
N LEU A 84 3.48 -1.33 2.26
CA LEU A 84 3.57 -2.79 2.15
C LEU A 84 4.81 -3.36 2.81
N VAL A 85 5.94 -2.65 2.72
CA VAL A 85 7.18 -3.02 3.40
C VAL A 85 7.02 -2.90 4.92
N ALA A 86 6.39 -1.83 5.42
CA ALA A 86 6.15 -1.64 6.84
C ALA A 86 5.26 -2.77 7.42
N ASP A 87 4.16 -3.08 6.73
CA ASP A 87 3.24 -4.15 7.12
C ASP A 87 3.89 -5.54 7.04
N GLY A 88 4.73 -5.75 6.01
CA GLY A 88 5.49 -6.98 5.86
C GLY A 88 6.50 -7.22 6.98
N ILE A 89 7.17 -6.16 7.46
CA ILE A 89 8.06 -6.23 8.62
C ILE A 89 7.23 -6.47 9.89
N ALA A 90 6.10 -5.77 10.07
CA ALA A 90 5.20 -5.96 11.21
C ALA A 90 4.76 -7.41 11.35
N GLN A 91 4.28 -8.02 10.28
CA GLN A 91 3.88 -9.44 10.27
C GLN A 91 5.04 -10.38 10.61
N GLN A 92 6.27 -10.09 10.16
CA GLN A 92 7.43 -10.89 10.51
C GLN A 92 7.77 -10.78 12.00
N LEU A 93 7.66 -9.59 12.59
CA LEU A 93 7.88 -9.39 14.03
C LEU A 93 6.82 -10.11 14.87
N GLU A 94 5.55 -10.09 14.47
CA GLU A 94 4.47 -10.86 15.13
C GLU A 94 4.72 -12.37 15.08
N ARG A 95 5.33 -12.85 14.00
CA ARG A 95 5.78 -14.24 13.84
C ARG A 95 7.10 -14.56 14.57
N ARG A 96 7.58 -13.66 15.42
CA ARG A 96 8.82 -13.78 16.21
C ARG A 96 10.08 -13.92 15.37
N VAL A 97 10.10 -13.41 14.14
CA VAL A 97 11.32 -13.29 13.34
C VAL A 97 12.21 -12.21 13.96
N GLY A 98 13.51 -12.45 14.07
CA GLY A 98 14.44 -11.45 14.60
C GLY A 98 14.39 -10.15 13.81
N PHE A 99 14.18 -9.03 14.49
CA PHE A 99 13.96 -7.71 13.88
C PHE A 99 15.10 -7.29 12.95
N ARG A 100 16.38 -7.56 13.32
CA ARG A 100 17.54 -7.26 12.45
C ARG A 100 17.48 -8.00 11.13
N ARG A 101 17.06 -9.27 11.14
CA ARG A 101 16.93 -10.09 9.94
C ARG A 101 15.78 -9.59 9.06
N ALA A 102 14.64 -9.24 9.65
CA ALA A 102 13.49 -8.71 8.93
C ALA A 102 13.84 -7.38 8.25
N MET A 103 14.46 -6.44 8.97
CA MET A 103 14.84 -5.13 8.43
C MET A 103 15.89 -5.24 7.31
N LYS A 104 16.98 -6.04 7.52
CA LYS A 104 18.01 -6.23 6.49
C LYS A 104 17.47 -6.86 5.23
N ARG A 105 16.59 -7.86 5.34
CA ARG A 105 15.95 -8.48 4.18
C ARG A 105 15.10 -7.47 3.39
N ALA A 106 14.30 -6.66 4.09
CA ALA A 106 13.48 -5.63 3.47
C ALA A 106 14.32 -4.59 2.72
N VAL A 107 15.41 -4.11 3.35
CA VAL A 107 16.36 -3.17 2.74
C VAL A 107 16.98 -3.75 1.48
N GLN A 108 17.53 -4.96 1.55
CA GLN A 108 18.15 -5.62 0.39
C GLN A 108 17.16 -5.86 -0.75
N SER A 109 15.91 -6.23 -0.43
CA SER A 109 14.87 -6.43 -1.45
C SER A 109 14.50 -5.15 -2.15
N ALA A 110 14.33 -4.04 -1.42
CA ALA A 110 13.99 -2.74 -2.00
C ALA A 110 15.09 -2.20 -2.93
N ILE A 111 16.35 -2.25 -2.50
CA ILE A 111 17.50 -1.80 -3.32
C ILE A 111 17.63 -2.67 -4.58
N ARG A 112 17.51 -3.99 -4.46
CA ARG A 112 17.59 -4.92 -5.61
C ARG A 112 16.53 -4.62 -6.68
N LEU A 113 15.35 -4.14 -6.28
CA LEU A 113 14.24 -3.85 -7.19
C LEU A 113 14.23 -2.42 -7.73
N GLY A 114 15.26 -1.63 -7.37
CA GLY A 114 15.53 -0.33 -7.96
C GLY A 114 15.12 0.86 -7.10
N ALA A 115 14.95 0.71 -5.79
CA ALA A 115 14.89 1.86 -4.89
C ALA A 115 16.29 2.51 -4.80
N GLU A 116 16.38 3.84 -4.91
CA GLU A 116 17.64 4.58 -4.78
C GLU A 116 18.11 4.67 -3.33
N GLY A 117 17.18 4.54 -2.40
CA GLY A 117 17.49 4.47 -0.99
C GLY A 117 16.29 4.08 -0.14
N ILE A 118 16.59 3.51 1.01
CA ILE A 118 15.58 3.11 1.99
C ILE A 118 16.10 3.37 3.41
N ARG A 119 15.20 3.83 4.27
CA ARG A 119 15.40 3.94 5.71
C ARG A 119 14.25 3.27 6.44
N ILE A 120 14.58 2.41 7.41
CA ILE A 120 13.61 1.71 8.25
C ILE A 120 13.93 2.01 9.70
N ASN A 121 12.95 2.42 10.48
CA ASN A 121 13.04 2.57 11.92
C ASN A 121 12.08 1.56 12.58
N CYS A 122 12.58 0.79 13.54
CA CYS A 122 11.78 -0.06 14.42
C CYS A 122 11.94 0.42 15.86
N GLY A 123 10.83 0.71 16.54
CA GLY A 123 10.81 1.17 17.92
C GLY A 123 9.89 0.33 18.80
N GLY A 124 10.33 0.04 20.02
CA GLY A 124 9.57 -0.74 20.99
C GLY A 124 10.45 -1.73 21.77
N ARG A 125 9.83 -2.73 22.38
CA ARG A 125 10.53 -3.82 23.09
C ARG A 125 11.04 -4.87 22.10
N LEU A 126 12.09 -4.50 21.36
CA LEU A 126 12.65 -5.31 20.29
C LEU A 126 13.25 -6.63 20.83
N GLY A 127 12.75 -7.77 20.31
CA GLY A 127 13.17 -9.10 20.75
C GLY A 127 12.73 -9.46 22.17
N GLY A 128 11.76 -8.75 22.77
CA GLY A 128 11.27 -8.96 24.12
C GLY A 128 12.10 -8.28 25.21
N ALA A 129 13.02 -7.37 24.86
CA ALA A 129 13.80 -6.61 25.83
C ALA A 129 12.90 -5.82 26.79
N GLU A 130 13.27 -5.72 28.08
CA GLU A 130 12.49 -4.96 29.07
C GLU A 130 12.46 -3.47 28.75
N ILE A 131 13.59 -2.92 28.28
CA ILE A 131 13.70 -1.52 27.91
C ILE A 131 13.42 -1.36 26.42
N ALA A 132 12.47 -0.49 26.08
CA ALA A 132 12.18 -0.14 24.71
C ALA A 132 13.34 0.66 24.11
N ARG A 133 13.66 0.39 22.86
CA ARG A 133 14.67 1.14 22.11
C ARG A 133 14.24 1.29 20.65
N VAL A 134 14.90 2.20 19.95
CA VAL A 134 14.73 2.40 18.51
C VAL A 134 15.99 1.92 17.81
N GLU A 135 15.80 1.03 16.85
CA GLU A 135 16.86 0.57 15.94
C GLU A 135 16.50 0.98 14.53
N TRP A 136 17.48 1.38 13.74
CA TRP A 136 17.26 1.79 12.37
C TRP A 136 18.31 1.24 11.41
N TYR A 137 17.88 1.03 10.17
CA TYR A 137 18.77 0.68 9.05
C TYR A 137 18.51 1.62 7.90
N ARG A 138 19.59 2.01 7.22
CA ARG A 138 19.53 2.83 6.02
C ARG A 138 20.52 2.29 4.99
N GLU A 139 20.10 2.26 3.74
CA GLU A 139 20.94 1.96 2.60
C GLU A 139 20.58 2.91 1.47
N GLY A 140 21.60 3.38 0.74
CA GLY A 140 21.42 4.38 -0.30
C GLY A 140 21.15 5.79 0.25
N ARG A 141 20.58 6.63 -0.60
CA ARG A 141 20.30 8.05 -0.33
C ARG A 141 18.83 8.23 0.02
N VAL A 142 18.54 8.95 1.10
CA VAL A 142 17.15 9.31 1.49
C VAL A 142 17.12 10.80 1.84
N PRO A 143 16.98 11.69 0.84
CA PRO A 143 17.08 13.13 1.03
C PRO A 143 15.76 13.74 1.52
N LEU A 144 15.48 13.67 2.83
CA LEU A 144 14.21 14.12 3.42
C LEU A 144 13.95 15.64 3.31
N HIS A 145 14.99 16.43 3.04
CA HIS A 145 14.88 17.90 2.92
C HIS A 145 14.75 18.38 1.47
N THR A 146 14.83 17.48 0.48
CA THR A 146 14.75 17.82 -0.92
C THR A 146 13.31 17.74 -1.41
N LEU A 147 12.68 18.87 -1.78
CA LEU A 147 11.27 18.91 -2.18
C LEU A 147 10.98 18.13 -3.48
N ARG A 148 11.94 18.08 -4.40
CA ARG A 148 11.79 17.32 -5.65
C ARG A 148 11.99 15.80 -5.49
N ALA A 149 12.38 15.33 -4.30
CA ALA A 149 12.58 13.90 -4.05
C ALA A 149 11.22 13.18 -3.89
N ASP A 150 11.02 12.11 -4.66
CA ASP A 150 9.87 11.21 -4.51
C ASP A 150 10.16 10.21 -3.38
N ILE A 151 9.68 10.54 -2.19
CA ILE A 151 9.86 9.72 -1.00
C ILE A 151 8.52 9.17 -0.57
N ASP A 152 8.38 7.86 -0.68
CA ASP A 152 7.24 7.12 -0.18
C ASP A 152 7.42 6.84 1.33
N TYR A 153 6.32 6.98 2.10
CA TYR A 153 6.33 6.81 3.54
C TYR A 153 5.25 5.85 4.00
N GLY A 154 5.63 4.87 4.82
CA GLY A 154 4.71 3.90 5.40
C GLY A 154 4.92 3.70 6.89
N VAL A 155 3.82 3.40 7.58
CA VAL A 155 3.80 3.12 9.03
C VAL A 155 3.13 1.79 9.27
N GLY A 156 3.79 0.93 10.06
CA GLY A 156 3.25 -0.34 10.50
C GLY A 156 3.30 -0.48 12.02
N SER A 157 2.40 -1.27 12.57
CA SER A 157 2.38 -1.62 13.99
C SER A 157 2.38 -3.14 14.14
N ALA A 158 3.38 -3.68 14.83
CA ALA A 158 3.47 -5.10 15.16
C ALA A 158 2.98 -5.33 16.58
N HIS A 159 1.92 -6.09 16.74
CA HIS A 159 1.36 -6.47 18.04
C HIS A 159 2.03 -7.73 18.53
N THR A 160 3.03 -7.57 19.39
CA THR A 160 3.78 -8.69 19.97
C THR A 160 3.28 -9.02 21.38
N ALA A 161 3.65 -10.20 21.90
CA ALA A 161 3.32 -10.59 23.28
C ALA A 161 3.90 -9.64 24.34
N TYR A 162 4.92 -8.85 23.99
CA TYR A 162 5.60 -7.90 24.88
C TYR A 162 5.13 -6.45 24.72
N GLY A 163 4.16 -6.21 23.84
CA GLY A 163 3.64 -4.89 23.51
C GLY A 163 3.70 -4.57 22.03
N VAL A 164 3.40 -3.33 21.68
CA VAL A 164 3.37 -2.87 20.29
C VAL A 164 4.75 -2.34 19.88
N CYS A 165 5.25 -2.80 18.73
CA CYS A 165 6.44 -2.26 18.09
C CYS A 165 6.01 -1.42 16.87
N GLY A 166 6.40 -0.14 16.85
CA GLY A 166 6.15 0.78 15.74
C GLY A 166 7.23 0.65 14.67
N ILE A 167 6.82 0.64 13.42
CA ILE A 167 7.70 0.57 12.26
C ILE A 167 7.43 1.77 11.38
N LYS A 168 8.49 2.46 10.95
CA LYS A 168 8.43 3.57 10.01
C LYS A 168 9.38 3.28 8.86
N VAL A 169 8.91 3.42 7.64
CA VAL A 169 9.66 3.15 6.42
C VAL A 169 9.63 4.36 5.52
N TRP A 170 10.79 4.75 4.99
CA TRP A 170 10.95 5.76 3.95
C TRP A 170 11.67 5.11 2.77
N ILE A 171 11.10 5.22 1.59
CA ILE A 171 11.69 4.70 0.35
C ILE A 171 11.85 5.85 -0.63
N PHE A 172 13.06 6.10 -1.04
CA PHE A 172 13.38 7.08 -2.06
C PHE A 172 13.34 6.41 -3.44
N LYS A 173 12.44 6.88 -4.30
CA LYS A 173 12.18 6.32 -5.64
C LYS A 173 12.93 7.07 -6.74
N GLY A 174 13.45 8.26 -6.44
CA GLY A 174 14.15 9.14 -7.38
C GLY A 174 13.71 10.59 -7.24
N GLU A 175 14.15 11.43 -8.14
CA GLU A 175 13.81 12.86 -8.16
C GLU A 175 12.82 13.16 -9.30
N ILE A 176 11.81 13.96 -9.02
CA ILE A 176 10.84 14.46 -9.99
C ILE A 176 11.27 15.88 -10.34
N VAL A 177 11.88 16.05 -11.52
CA VAL A 177 12.38 17.36 -11.99
C VAL A 177 11.26 18.18 -12.63
N GLU A 178 10.38 17.51 -13.38
CA GLU A 178 9.22 18.14 -14.01
C GLU A 178 7.97 17.74 -13.25
N HIS A 179 7.40 18.67 -12.49
CA HIS A 179 6.15 18.51 -11.81
C HIS A 179 5.07 19.35 -12.48
N ASP A 180 4.26 18.72 -13.33
CA ASP A 180 3.02 19.30 -13.81
C ASP A 180 1.90 18.94 -12.82
N PRO A 181 1.36 19.92 -12.05
CA PRO A 181 0.29 19.66 -11.09
C PRO A 181 -0.99 19.12 -11.73
N MET A 182 -1.20 19.37 -13.05
CA MET A 182 -2.36 18.93 -13.81
C MET A 182 -2.14 17.58 -14.52
N ALA A 183 -0.93 17.04 -14.55
CA ALA A 183 -0.61 15.75 -15.18
C ALA A 183 -1.07 14.53 -14.38
N ARG A 184 -1.72 14.74 -13.22
CA ARG A 184 -2.14 13.65 -12.32
C ARG A 184 -3.10 12.65 -12.99
N ASP A 185 -3.88 13.08 -13.97
CA ASP A 185 -4.92 12.25 -14.55
C ASP A 185 -4.47 11.46 -15.78
N LYS A 186 -3.44 11.89 -16.49
CA LYS A 186 -3.01 11.24 -17.75
C LYS A 186 -2.35 9.86 -17.58
N ARG A 187 -1.79 9.54 -16.42
CA ARG A 187 -1.20 8.20 -16.17
C ARG A 187 -2.23 7.11 -15.86
N GLY A 188 -3.46 7.49 -15.50
CA GLY A 188 -4.56 6.56 -15.27
C GLY A 188 -5.32 6.20 -16.56
N GLU A 189 -5.36 7.10 -17.54
CA GLU A 189 -6.10 6.91 -18.79
C GLU A 189 -5.34 6.10 -19.84
N GLN A 190 -4.01 6.19 -19.90
CA GLN A 190 -3.21 5.42 -20.86
C GLN A 190 -3.23 3.90 -20.65
N GLY A 191 -3.63 3.40 -19.47
CA GLY A 191 -3.78 1.97 -19.21
C GLY A 191 -5.11 1.36 -19.66
N SER A 192 -6.12 2.19 -20.00
CA SER A 192 -7.44 1.72 -20.43
C SER A 192 -7.61 1.70 -21.96
N ASP A 193 -6.88 2.52 -22.69
CA ASP A 193 -7.02 2.62 -24.15
C ASP A 193 -6.26 1.53 -24.89
N ASP A 194 -5.13 1.04 -24.37
CA ASP A 194 -4.38 -0.06 -24.98
C ASP A 194 -5.14 -1.39 -24.93
N ASN A 195 -6.01 -1.59 -23.95
CA ASN A 195 -6.80 -2.83 -23.83
C ASN A 195 -8.07 -2.81 -24.72
N ALA A 196 -8.58 -1.63 -25.05
CA ALA A 196 -9.73 -1.48 -25.94
C ALA A 196 -9.35 -1.63 -27.42
N ASN A 197 -8.12 -1.29 -27.78
CA ASN A 197 -7.63 -1.39 -29.15
C ASN A 197 -7.22 -2.83 -29.53
N SER A 198 -6.61 -3.57 -28.59
CA SER A 198 -6.25 -4.98 -28.80
C SER A 198 -7.48 -5.90 -28.95
N SER A 199 -8.59 -5.56 -28.27
CA SER A 199 -9.85 -6.29 -28.38
C SER A 199 -10.60 -6.03 -29.70
N ARG A 200 -10.34 -4.90 -30.37
CA ARG A 200 -10.93 -4.57 -31.68
C ARG A 200 -10.16 -5.17 -32.84
N GLU A 201 -8.87 -5.42 -32.69
CA GLU A 201 -8.07 -6.10 -33.72
C GLU A 201 -8.32 -7.61 -33.75
N MET A 202 -8.57 -8.26 -32.59
CA MET A 202 -8.94 -9.68 -32.54
C MET A 202 -10.35 -10.00 -33.06
N ALA A 203 -11.22 -8.99 -33.21
CA ALA A 203 -12.57 -9.18 -33.75
C ALA A 203 -12.66 -8.97 -35.28
N ARG A 204 -11.55 -8.64 -35.95
CA ARG A 204 -11.48 -8.38 -37.40
C ARG A 204 -10.60 -9.39 -38.19
N GLY A 205 -10.05 -10.39 -37.53
CA GLY A 205 -9.39 -11.55 -38.13
C GLY A 205 -10.25 -12.78 -37.99
#